data_3484e4452673aac35362e12eddff7dc4
#
_entry.id   3484e4452673aac35362e12eddff7dc4
#
_cell.length_a   1.000
_cell.length_b   1.000
_cell.length_c   1.000
_cell.angle_alpha   90.00
_cell.angle_beta   90.00
_cell.angle_gamma   90.00
#
_symmetry.space_group_name_H-M   'P 1'
#
loop_
_entity.id
_entity.type
_entity.pdbx_description
1 polymer ?
#
loop_
_entity_poly.entity_id
_entity_poly.type
_entity_poly.pdbx_seq_one_letter_code
_entity_poly.pdbx_strand_id
1 'polypeptide(L)'
;MPTRYWRGICGRLRIRTAMTVETLHYGSAGTPAAPVPIKRRLARHRLEWPTLFVALAIHGGFLLLTGFFRELPLLVSAPLVSLLLAWYSSLQHETIHGHPTPSRRFNAALGGLPLALWIPYTVYRETHLRHHRHGGRGLTQVARDPESFYLPTGVLSRVGRLRRWIHRANCTLAGRLVLGPALAVASFWSGEFRRVRSGDRRRVRIWARHAFGIALVLTWTVGVCHIPLLVYVALMVYPSVSISHLRSFAEHRADVDPRLRTRVVEAHPVWALIFLNNNLHIAHHAKPKLPWYQLPRAWGQMRHPAFERGLVFDGGYGEVIQKFLFRPYISLDYDGA
;
A
#
# COMPACT_ATOMS: atom_id res chain seq x y z
N MET A 1 -6.57 -1.57 -23.23
CA MET A 1 -5.97 -2.93 -23.14
C MET A 1 -6.03 -3.34 -21.68
N PRO A 2 -6.76 -4.40 -21.29
CA PRO A 2 -6.87 -4.84 -19.91
C PRO A 2 -5.57 -5.50 -19.45
N THR A 3 -5.15 -5.15 -18.27
CA THR A 3 -3.89 -5.55 -17.63
C THR A 3 -3.86 -7.05 -17.35
N ARG A 4 -3.00 -7.76 -18.07
CA ARG A 4 -2.72 -9.20 -17.89
C ARG A 4 -1.85 -9.47 -16.64
N TYR A 5 -2.27 -9.03 -15.47
CA TYR A 5 -1.49 -9.27 -14.26
C TYR A 5 -1.56 -10.73 -13.76
N TRP A 6 -2.63 -11.46 -14.12
CA TRP A 6 -2.93 -12.81 -13.60
C TRP A 6 -3.02 -13.92 -14.65
N ARG A 7 -2.77 -13.65 -15.95
CA ARG A 7 -2.91 -14.68 -17.00
C ARG A 7 -1.79 -15.73 -17.07
N GLY A 8 -0.86 -15.74 -16.17
CA GLY A 8 0.25 -16.70 -16.15
C GLY A 8 -0.05 -18.04 -15.46
N ILE A 9 -1.21 -18.22 -14.85
CA ILE A 9 -1.57 -19.42 -14.09
C ILE A 9 -2.70 -20.24 -14.75
N CYS A 10 -3.44 -19.66 -15.72
CA CYS A 10 -4.50 -20.37 -16.42
C CYS A 10 -4.16 -20.56 -17.90
N GLY A 11 -3.96 -21.81 -18.29
CA GLY A 11 -3.97 -22.23 -19.69
C GLY A 11 -5.31 -21.92 -20.37
N ARG A 12 -5.27 -21.70 -21.68
CA ARG A 12 -6.37 -21.29 -22.56
C ARG A 12 -7.66 -22.07 -22.30
N LEU A 13 -8.71 -21.37 -21.87
CA LEU A 13 -10.08 -21.85 -22.03
C LEU A 13 -10.93 -20.69 -22.58
N ARG A 14 -11.42 -20.86 -23.81
CA ARG A 14 -12.46 -20.01 -24.38
C ARG A 14 -13.79 -20.42 -23.76
N ILE A 15 -14.42 -19.50 -23.04
CA ILE A 15 -15.84 -19.64 -22.66
C ILE A 15 -16.61 -18.56 -23.40
N ARG A 16 -17.47 -18.97 -24.32
CA ARG A 16 -18.57 -18.17 -24.84
C ARG A 16 -19.73 -18.30 -23.85
N THR A 17 -20.17 -17.22 -23.27
CA THR A 17 -21.51 -17.13 -22.64
C THR A 17 -22.16 -15.84 -23.09
N ALA A 18 -23.23 -16.01 -23.83
CA ALA A 18 -24.25 -14.99 -24.05
C ALA A 18 -25.14 -14.97 -22.81
N MET A 19 -25.30 -13.82 -22.16
CA MET A 19 -26.32 -13.56 -21.16
C MET A 19 -27.08 -12.30 -21.53
N THR A 20 -28.38 -12.48 -21.72
CA THR A 20 -29.40 -11.45 -21.89
C THR A 20 -29.53 -10.62 -20.64
N VAL A 21 -29.52 -9.29 -20.79
CA VAL A 21 -29.72 -8.32 -19.72
C VAL A 21 -31.21 -8.07 -19.56
N GLU A 22 -31.80 -8.51 -18.46
CA GLU A 22 -33.14 -8.04 -17.99
C GLU A 22 -32.93 -6.74 -17.21
N THR A 23 -33.62 -5.70 -17.66
CA THR A 23 -33.68 -4.37 -17.03
C THR A 23 -34.64 -4.40 -15.85
N LEU A 24 -34.11 -4.36 -14.64
CA LEU A 24 -34.89 -4.06 -13.42
C LEU A 24 -34.94 -2.55 -13.21
N HIS A 25 -36.16 -2.01 -13.30
CA HIS A 25 -36.47 -0.62 -12.93
C HIS A 25 -36.30 -0.40 -11.42
N TYR A 26 -35.37 0.46 -11.04
CA TYR A 26 -35.21 0.95 -9.67
C TYR A 26 -36.07 2.22 -9.45
N GLY A 27 -36.98 2.17 -8.49
CA GLY A 27 -37.82 3.29 -8.06
C GLY A 27 -36.98 4.45 -7.54
N SER A 28 -37.46 5.67 -7.78
CA SER A 28 -36.90 6.95 -7.42
C SER A 28 -36.76 7.13 -5.91
N ALA A 29 -35.55 7.04 -5.37
CA ALA A 29 -35.24 7.47 -4.00
C ALA A 29 -34.51 8.82 -4.05
N GLY A 30 -34.93 9.73 -3.17
CA GLY A 30 -34.63 11.14 -3.06
C GLY A 30 -33.23 11.62 -3.46
N THR A 31 -33.22 12.80 -4.07
CA THR A 31 -32.01 13.56 -4.46
C THR A 31 -31.05 13.70 -3.29
N PRO A 32 -29.78 13.25 -3.43
CA PRO A 32 -28.78 13.51 -2.40
C PRO A 32 -28.50 15.01 -2.34
N ALA A 33 -28.48 15.58 -1.14
CA ALA A 33 -28.14 16.97 -0.89
C ALA A 33 -26.82 17.33 -1.62
N ALA A 34 -26.85 18.42 -2.37
CA ALA A 34 -25.71 18.92 -3.11
C ALA A 34 -24.49 19.11 -2.18
N PRO A 35 -23.29 18.72 -2.58
CA PRO A 35 -22.09 18.95 -1.79
C PRO A 35 -21.88 20.44 -1.62
N VAL A 36 -21.82 20.90 -0.36
CA VAL A 36 -21.48 22.27 0.00
C VAL A 36 -20.18 22.68 -0.71
N PRO A 37 -20.17 23.72 -1.54
CA PRO A 37 -18.96 24.12 -2.24
C PRO A 37 -17.96 24.71 -1.24
N ILE A 38 -17.03 23.89 -0.79
CA ILE A 38 -15.84 24.39 -0.07
C ILE A 38 -15.06 25.24 -1.06
N LYS A 39 -15.11 26.58 -0.87
CA LYS A 39 -14.32 27.53 -1.66
C LYS A 39 -12.89 27.02 -1.80
N ARG A 40 -12.53 26.63 -3.02
CA ARG A 40 -11.21 26.21 -3.45
C ARG A 40 -10.20 27.37 -3.30
N ARG A 41 -9.79 27.69 -2.09
CA ARG A 41 -8.45 28.22 -1.89
C ARG A 41 -7.50 27.02 -1.96
N LEU A 42 -7.21 26.59 -3.17
CA LEU A 42 -6.00 25.84 -3.46
C LEU A 42 -4.85 26.73 -2.99
N ALA A 43 -4.30 26.42 -1.82
CA ALA A 43 -3.03 26.98 -1.39
C ALA A 43 -1.97 26.45 -2.38
N ARG A 44 -1.90 27.10 -3.55
CA ARG A 44 -0.83 26.93 -4.52
C ARG A 44 0.46 27.39 -3.84
N HIS A 45 1.45 26.52 -3.85
CA HIS A 45 2.87 26.85 -3.70
C HIS A 45 3.41 27.13 -2.29
N ARG A 46 2.94 26.47 -1.26
CA ARG A 46 3.67 26.50 0.01
C ARG A 46 4.43 25.19 0.19
N LEU A 47 5.73 25.37 0.50
CA LEU A 47 6.57 24.30 1.01
C LEU A 47 5.96 23.72 2.28
N GLU A 48 5.79 22.40 2.33
CA GLU A 48 5.16 21.73 3.47
C GLU A 48 6.23 21.31 4.49
N TRP A 49 6.52 22.21 5.41
CA TRP A 49 7.51 21.99 6.45
C TRP A 49 7.31 20.70 7.25
N PRO A 50 6.07 20.32 7.68
CA PRO A 50 5.89 19.06 8.40
C PRO A 50 6.40 17.84 7.62
N THR A 51 6.11 17.74 6.33
CA THR A 51 6.57 16.66 5.47
C THR A 51 8.08 16.70 5.22
N LEU A 52 8.66 17.90 5.15
CA LEU A 52 10.13 18.05 5.04
C LEU A 52 10.86 17.64 6.32
N PHE A 53 10.33 18.00 7.50
CA PHE A 53 10.89 17.51 8.76
C PHE A 53 10.81 15.99 8.89
N VAL A 54 9.71 15.39 8.45
CA VAL A 54 9.59 13.91 8.37
C VAL A 54 10.64 13.35 7.42
N ALA A 55 10.82 13.93 6.23
CA ALA A 55 11.84 13.48 5.27
C ALA A 55 13.26 13.59 5.85
N LEU A 56 13.57 14.71 6.52
CA LEU A 56 14.85 14.91 7.19
C LEU A 56 15.07 13.87 8.32
N ALA A 57 14.05 13.64 9.16
CA ALA A 57 14.12 12.67 10.25
C ALA A 57 14.33 11.23 9.72
N ILE A 58 13.64 10.87 8.62
CA ILE A 58 13.78 9.55 8.01
C ILE A 58 15.17 9.37 7.40
N HIS A 59 15.63 10.28 6.53
CA HIS A 59 16.92 10.13 5.87
C HIS A 59 18.07 10.31 6.84
N GLY A 60 18.02 11.30 7.74
CA GLY A 60 19.01 11.49 8.79
C GLY A 60 19.03 10.33 9.78
N GLY A 61 17.87 9.86 10.23
CA GLY A 61 17.74 8.69 11.08
C GLY A 61 18.28 7.41 10.42
N PHE A 62 18.03 7.23 9.12
CA PHE A 62 18.62 6.10 8.37
C PHE A 62 20.14 6.15 8.38
N LEU A 63 20.72 7.29 8.04
CA LEU A 63 22.20 7.45 8.03
C LEU A 63 22.78 7.24 9.43
N LEU A 64 22.15 7.80 10.47
CA LEU A 64 22.61 7.66 11.87
C LEU A 64 22.49 6.20 12.35
N LEU A 65 21.31 5.57 12.27
CA LEU A 65 21.10 4.22 12.76
C LEU A 65 21.92 3.17 12.02
N THR A 66 22.15 3.36 10.71
CA THR A 66 23.02 2.45 9.95
C THR A 66 24.50 2.78 10.16
N GLY A 67 24.89 4.06 10.27
CA GLY A 67 26.26 4.48 10.53
C GLY A 67 26.78 4.00 11.87
N PHE A 68 25.93 4.05 12.92
CA PHE A 68 26.27 3.56 14.26
C PHE A 68 25.80 2.11 14.51
N PHE A 69 25.62 1.31 13.43
CA PHE A 69 25.12 -0.06 13.55
C PHE A 69 26.01 -0.95 14.45
N ARG A 70 27.33 -0.76 14.42
CA ARG A 70 28.28 -1.57 15.19
C ARG A 70 28.29 -1.24 16.69
N GLU A 71 27.92 -0.02 17.04
CA GLU A 71 27.85 0.47 18.40
C GLU A 71 26.54 0.12 19.08
N LEU A 72 25.50 -0.20 18.29
CA LEU A 72 24.16 -0.52 18.81
C LEU A 72 23.94 -2.03 18.85
N PRO A 73 23.32 -2.56 19.93
CA PRO A 73 22.87 -3.95 19.92
C PRO A 73 21.92 -4.22 18.74
N LEU A 74 22.06 -5.38 18.09
CA LEU A 74 21.21 -5.76 16.95
C LEU A 74 19.72 -5.75 17.32
N LEU A 75 19.38 -6.14 18.55
CA LEU A 75 17.98 -6.11 19.07
C LEU A 75 17.40 -4.69 19.17
N VAL A 76 18.23 -3.65 19.11
CA VAL A 76 17.83 -2.24 19.10
C VAL A 76 17.88 -1.70 17.67
N SER A 77 18.99 -1.87 16.98
CA SER A 77 19.22 -1.30 15.65
C SER A 77 18.25 -1.87 14.61
N ALA A 78 18.02 -3.19 14.58
CA ALA A 78 17.18 -3.80 13.58
C ALA A 78 15.69 -3.36 13.67
N PRO A 79 15.02 -3.37 14.84
CA PRO A 79 13.67 -2.84 14.95
C PRO A 79 13.55 -1.35 14.62
N LEU A 80 14.51 -0.52 15.06
CA LEU A 80 14.49 0.92 14.77
C LEU A 80 14.64 1.20 13.28
N VAL A 81 15.56 0.52 12.59
CA VAL A 81 15.69 0.63 11.14
C VAL A 81 14.43 0.10 10.43
N SER A 82 13.82 -0.99 10.90
CA SER A 82 12.58 -1.53 10.35
C SER A 82 11.42 -0.51 10.44
N LEU A 83 11.25 0.12 11.61
CA LEU A 83 10.24 1.17 11.82
C LEU A 83 10.50 2.37 10.91
N LEU A 84 11.76 2.78 10.79
CA LEU A 84 12.15 3.91 9.95
C LEU A 84 11.91 3.61 8.46
N LEU A 85 12.19 2.39 7.99
CA LEU A 85 11.89 1.96 6.62
C LEU A 85 10.38 1.89 6.36
N ALA A 86 9.58 1.47 7.34
CA ALA A 86 8.11 1.52 7.24
C ALA A 86 7.61 2.97 7.18
N TRP A 87 8.18 3.88 7.98
CA TRP A 87 7.90 5.31 7.92
C TRP A 87 8.30 5.92 6.58
N TYR A 88 9.46 5.48 6.04
CA TYR A 88 9.88 5.86 4.68
C TYR A 88 8.87 5.43 3.61
N SER A 89 8.28 4.23 3.71
CA SER A 89 7.21 3.79 2.81
C SER A 89 6.01 4.75 2.84
N SER A 90 5.68 5.30 4.00
CA SER A 90 4.62 6.33 4.15
C SER A 90 5.04 7.67 3.55
N LEU A 91 6.30 8.07 3.68
CA LEU A 91 6.84 9.25 2.98
C LEU A 91 6.80 9.07 1.45
N GLN A 92 7.15 7.87 0.93
CA GLN A 92 7.03 7.56 -0.49
C GLN A 92 5.58 7.77 -0.98
N HIS A 93 4.61 7.31 -0.20
CA HIS A 93 3.19 7.49 -0.49
C HIS A 93 2.80 8.98 -0.56
N GLU A 94 3.22 9.81 0.39
CA GLU A 94 3.00 11.27 0.36
C GLU A 94 3.62 11.91 -0.90
N THR A 95 4.87 11.54 -1.22
CA THR A 95 5.54 12.09 -2.42
C THR A 95 4.87 11.68 -3.73
N ILE A 96 4.24 10.50 -3.78
CA ILE A 96 3.41 10.02 -4.91
C ILE A 96 2.20 10.94 -5.12
N HIS A 97 1.57 11.42 -4.04
CA HIS A 97 0.43 12.32 -4.09
C HIS A 97 0.78 13.79 -4.36
N GLY A 98 2.07 14.12 -4.40
CA GLY A 98 2.56 15.43 -4.81
C GLY A 98 3.02 16.32 -3.66
N HIS A 99 3.35 15.74 -2.51
CA HIS A 99 3.91 16.40 -1.32
C HIS A 99 5.43 16.19 -1.26
N PRO A 100 6.21 17.04 -0.62
CA PRO A 100 5.86 18.30 0.05
C PRO A 100 5.96 19.55 -0.83
N THR A 101 6.16 19.41 -2.13
CA THR A 101 6.38 20.56 -3.01
C THR A 101 5.62 20.44 -4.32
N PRO A 102 5.43 21.54 -5.07
CA PRO A 102 4.89 21.48 -6.43
C PRO A 102 5.81 20.74 -7.43
N SER A 103 7.09 20.60 -7.10
CA SER A 103 8.08 19.95 -7.96
C SER A 103 8.01 18.44 -7.89
N ARG A 104 7.47 17.80 -8.92
CA ARG A 104 7.44 16.32 -9.03
C ARG A 104 8.84 15.70 -9.00
N ARG A 105 9.86 16.42 -9.52
CA ARG A 105 11.26 15.92 -9.52
C ARG A 105 11.82 15.91 -8.11
N PHE A 106 11.61 16.98 -7.35
CA PHE A 106 12.04 17.06 -5.94
C PHE A 106 11.34 15.99 -5.08
N ASN A 107 10.00 15.88 -5.20
CA ASN A 107 9.24 14.88 -4.46
C ASN A 107 9.70 13.44 -4.82
N ALA A 108 9.97 13.19 -6.12
CA ALA A 108 10.51 11.91 -6.55
C ALA A 108 11.95 11.65 -6.06
N ALA A 109 12.76 12.68 -5.84
CA ALA A 109 14.09 12.53 -5.24
C ALA A 109 13.99 12.13 -3.76
N LEU A 110 13.07 12.75 -3.00
CA LEU A 110 12.82 12.40 -1.60
C LEU A 110 12.32 10.96 -1.41
N GLY A 111 11.39 10.50 -2.26
CA GLY A 111 10.83 9.15 -2.16
C GLY A 111 11.51 8.10 -3.04
N GLY A 112 12.50 8.48 -3.86
CA GLY A 112 13.01 7.65 -4.94
C GLY A 112 14.13 6.69 -4.56
N LEU A 113 14.84 6.94 -3.46
CA LEU A 113 15.94 6.07 -3.01
C LEU A 113 15.37 4.73 -2.52
N PRO A 114 15.81 3.58 -3.06
CA PRO A 114 15.21 2.28 -2.74
C PRO A 114 15.72 1.71 -1.41
N LEU A 115 15.45 2.39 -0.29
CA LEU A 115 15.90 1.93 1.03
C LEU A 115 15.38 0.52 1.37
N ALA A 116 14.14 0.18 1.00
CA ALA A 116 13.57 -1.16 1.16
C ALA A 116 13.88 -2.12 0.00
N LEU A 117 14.69 -1.74 -0.98
CA LEU A 117 15.25 -2.52 -2.10
C LEU A 117 14.25 -3.08 -3.12
N TRP A 118 13.03 -3.42 -2.76
CA TRP A 118 12.19 -4.35 -3.52
C TRP A 118 11.33 -3.74 -4.63
N ILE A 119 10.96 -2.45 -4.56
CA ILE A 119 10.05 -1.81 -5.50
C ILE A 119 10.62 -0.52 -6.08
N PRO A 120 10.69 -0.37 -7.43
CA PRO A 120 11.01 0.90 -8.04
C PRO A 120 9.93 1.96 -7.75
N TYR A 121 10.32 3.13 -7.22
CA TYR A 121 9.40 4.24 -6.91
C TYR A 121 8.46 4.59 -8.07
N THR A 122 8.97 4.60 -9.31
CA THR A 122 8.15 4.89 -10.49
C THR A 122 7.04 3.86 -10.68
N VAL A 123 7.31 2.58 -10.41
CA VAL A 123 6.30 1.53 -10.53
C VAL A 123 5.29 1.63 -9.39
N TYR A 124 5.76 1.83 -8.16
CA TYR A 124 4.88 2.07 -7.01
C TYR A 124 3.95 3.25 -7.28
N ARG A 125 4.49 4.36 -7.77
CA ARG A 125 3.67 5.52 -8.14
C ARG A 125 2.62 5.20 -9.21
N GLU A 126 2.96 4.40 -10.20
CA GLU A 126 2.01 4.01 -11.27
C GLU A 126 0.89 3.11 -10.76
N THR A 127 1.22 2.13 -9.92
CA THR A 127 0.23 1.20 -9.34
C THR A 127 -0.66 1.93 -8.37
N HIS A 128 -0.10 2.72 -7.47
CA HIS A 128 -0.84 3.46 -6.46
C HIS A 128 -1.78 4.52 -7.04
N LEU A 129 -1.33 5.33 -7.99
CA LEU A 129 -2.21 6.29 -8.66
C LEU A 129 -3.30 5.60 -9.52
N ARG A 130 -3.09 4.35 -9.93
CA ARG A 130 -4.14 3.55 -10.59
C ARG A 130 -5.16 3.03 -9.57
N HIS A 131 -4.71 2.61 -8.40
CA HIS A 131 -5.56 2.24 -7.27
C HIS A 131 -6.54 3.38 -6.90
N HIS A 132 -6.11 4.64 -6.92
CA HIS A 132 -6.95 5.81 -6.69
C HIS A 132 -7.87 6.20 -7.87
N ARG A 133 -7.75 5.58 -9.04
CA ARG A 133 -8.58 5.93 -10.19
C ARG A 133 -10.06 5.61 -9.95
N HIS A 134 -10.92 6.37 -10.65
CA HIS A 134 -12.37 6.19 -10.62
C HIS A 134 -13.03 6.37 -9.25
N GLY A 135 -12.43 7.16 -8.36
CA GLY A 135 -12.99 7.48 -7.04
C GLY A 135 -13.23 6.23 -6.17
N GLY A 136 -12.34 5.24 -6.29
CA GLY A 136 -12.40 4.02 -5.50
C GLY A 136 -13.37 2.95 -6.02
N ARG A 137 -14.11 3.18 -7.11
CA ARG A 137 -15.05 2.18 -7.66
C ARG A 137 -14.38 0.87 -8.09
N GLY A 138 -13.09 0.91 -8.41
CA GLY A 138 -12.31 -0.28 -8.79
C GLY A 138 -11.60 -0.95 -7.62
N LEU A 139 -11.68 -0.40 -6.40
CA LEU A 139 -11.00 -0.94 -5.22
C LEU A 139 -11.37 -2.40 -5.00
N THR A 140 -10.39 -3.19 -4.60
CA THR A 140 -10.50 -4.63 -4.33
C THR A 140 -10.79 -5.51 -5.55
N GLN A 141 -11.13 -4.95 -6.71
CA GLN A 141 -11.39 -5.73 -7.93
C GLN A 141 -10.08 -6.19 -8.56
N VAL A 142 -9.89 -7.50 -8.68
CA VAL A 142 -8.65 -8.12 -9.19
C VAL A 142 -8.22 -7.62 -10.57
N ALA A 143 -9.19 -7.30 -11.45
CA ALA A 143 -8.91 -6.82 -12.81
C ALA A 143 -8.56 -5.33 -12.89
N ARG A 144 -8.95 -4.53 -11.91
CA ARG A 144 -8.90 -3.05 -11.95
C ARG A 144 -7.92 -2.47 -10.94
N ASP A 145 -7.86 -3.07 -9.74
CA ASP A 145 -7.03 -2.60 -8.65
C ASP A 145 -5.70 -3.36 -8.61
N PRO A 146 -4.57 -2.72 -8.93
CA PRO A 146 -3.27 -3.39 -8.90
C PRO A 146 -2.78 -3.69 -7.47
N GLU A 147 -3.39 -3.10 -6.45
CA GLU A 147 -3.08 -3.32 -5.03
C GLU A 147 -4.04 -4.35 -4.39
N SER A 148 -4.98 -4.89 -5.15
CA SER A 148 -5.89 -5.94 -4.69
C SER A 148 -5.14 -7.24 -4.39
N PHE A 149 -5.38 -7.82 -3.22
CA PHE A 149 -4.88 -9.13 -2.82
C PHE A 149 -5.94 -10.23 -2.92
N TYR A 150 -7.09 -9.93 -3.51
CA TYR A 150 -8.09 -10.93 -3.85
C TYR A 150 -7.65 -11.77 -5.05
N LEU A 151 -8.16 -12.98 -5.13
CA LEU A 151 -7.88 -13.90 -6.23
C LEU A 151 -9.10 -13.98 -7.17
N PRO A 152 -8.89 -14.22 -8.46
CA PRO A 152 -10.00 -14.54 -9.36
C PRO A 152 -10.73 -15.78 -8.86
N THR A 153 -12.06 -15.79 -9.02
CA THR A 153 -12.92 -16.91 -8.62
C THR A 153 -12.41 -18.25 -9.17
N GLY A 154 -12.49 -19.26 -8.33
CA GLY A 154 -12.07 -20.61 -8.66
C GLY A 154 -10.55 -20.84 -8.74
N VAL A 155 -9.71 -19.83 -8.49
CA VAL A 155 -8.24 -20.02 -8.43
C VAL A 155 -7.88 -20.93 -7.26
N LEU A 156 -8.47 -20.72 -6.09
CA LEU A 156 -8.17 -21.52 -4.89
C LEU A 156 -8.52 -23.01 -5.05
N SER A 157 -9.56 -23.33 -5.80
CA SER A 157 -9.91 -24.73 -6.07
C SER A 157 -8.91 -25.45 -6.99
N ARG A 158 -8.20 -24.67 -7.85
CA ARG A 158 -7.26 -25.18 -8.86
C ARG A 158 -5.81 -25.28 -8.37
N VAL A 159 -5.48 -24.65 -7.24
CA VAL A 159 -4.12 -24.70 -6.68
C VAL A 159 -3.97 -25.87 -5.68
N GLY A 160 -2.75 -26.40 -5.54
CA GLY A 160 -2.44 -27.47 -4.61
C GLY A 160 -2.67 -27.08 -3.14
N ARG A 161 -2.75 -28.07 -2.25
CA ARG A 161 -3.08 -27.91 -0.82
C ARG A 161 -2.20 -26.89 -0.12
N LEU A 162 -0.86 -26.94 -0.33
CA LEU A 162 0.09 -26.00 0.29
C LEU A 162 -0.16 -24.54 -0.14
N ARG A 163 -0.32 -24.29 -1.44
CA ARG A 163 -0.63 -22.94 -1.96
C ARG A 163 -1.96 -22.42 -1.40
N ARG A 164 -2.96 -23.28 -1.34
CA ARG A 164 -4.27 -22.93 -0.76
C ARG A 164 -4.14 -22.55 0.71
N TRP A 165 -3.36 -23.33 1.47
CA TRP A 165 -3.07 -23.01 2.87
C TRP A 165 -2.35 -21.66 3.01
N ILE A 166 -1.29 -21.41 2.24
CA ILE A 166 -0.55 -20.15 2.23
C ILE A 166 -1.49 -18.94 1.96
N HIS A 167 -2.34 -19.05 0.95
CA HIS A 167 -3.28 -17.97 0.65
C HIS A 167 -4.31 -17.75 1.76
N ARG A 168 -4.84 -18.82 2.36
CA ARG A 168 -5.76 -18.73 3.49
C ARG A 168 -5.08 -18.14 4.74
N ALA A 169 -3.89 -18.57 5.05
CA ALA A 169 -3.10 -18.00 6.14
C ALA A 169 -2.86 -16.50 5.94
N ASN A 170 -2.55 -16.08 4.71
CA ASN A 170 -2.37 -14.65 4.36
C ASN A 170 -3.64 -13.79 4.52
N CYS A 171 -4.81 -14.38 4.71
CA CYS A 171 -6.05 -13.67 5.08
C CYS A 171 -6.15 -13.35 6.57
N THR A 172 -5.34 -13.96 7.42
CA THR A 172 -5.18 -13.61 8.83
C THR A 172 -4.11 -12.54 8.99
N LEU A 173 -4.14 -11.78 10.09
CA LEU A 173 -3.11 -10.78 10.34
C LEU A 173 -1.73 -11.42 10.53
N ALA A 174 -1.62 -12.48 11.34
CA ALA A 174 -0.35 -13.18 11.54
C ALA A 174 0.23 -13.70 10.21
N GLY A 175 -0.58 -14.36 9.39
CA GLY A 175 -0.16 -14.82 8.08
C GLY A 175 0.21 -13.66 7.15
N ARG A 176 -0.51 -12.53 7.19
CA ARG A 176 -0.19 -11.33 6.41
C ARG A 176 1.15 -10.72 6.82
N LEU A 177 1.47 -10.66 8.11
CA LEU A 177 2.74 -10.11 8.59
C LEU A 177 3.93 -11.02 8.29
N VAL A 178 3.71 -12.35 8.34
CA VAL A 178 4.80 -13.33 8.13
C VAL A 178 4.97 -13.72 6.66
N LEU A 179 3.89 -14.03 5.96
CA LEU A 179 3.93 -14.52 4.57
C LEU A 179 3.71 -13.41 3.55
N GLY A 180 2.97 -12.37 3.94
CA GLY A 180 2.57 -11.28 3.06
C GLY A 180 3.72 -10.59 2.34
N PRO A 181 4.83 -10.19 3.01
CA PRO A 181 5.96 -9.56 2.34
C PRO A 181 6.55 -10.43 1.23
N ALA A 182 6.82 -11.71 1.50
CA ALA A 182 7.34 -12.64 0.50
C ALA A 182 6.39 -12.83 -0.68
N LEU A 183 5.08 -12.97 -0.40
CA LEU A 183 4.05 -13.12 -1.44
C LEU A 183 3.92 -11.87 -2.31
N ALA A 184 3.93 -10.69 -1.69
CA ALA A 184 3.85 -9.41 -2.40
C ALA A 184 5.06 -9.20 -3.31
N VAL A 185 6.28 -9.38 -2.77
CA VAL A 185 7.53 -9.25 -3.53
C VAL A 185 7.59 -10.26 -4.68
N ALA A 186 7.31 -11.54 -4.41
CA ALA A 186 7.33 -12.59 -5.43
C ALA A 186 6.31 -12.35 -6.55
N SER A 187 5.08 -11.96 -6.20
CA SER A 187 4.04 -11.63 -7.17
C SER A 187 4.42 -10.42 -8.03
N PHE A 188 4.87 -9.34 -7.38
CA PHE A 188 5.30 -8.13 -8.04
C PHE A 188 6.47 -8.39 -9.01
N TRP A 189 7.54 -9.03 -8.54
CA TRP A 189 8.71 -9.31 -9.36
C TRP A 189 8.41 -10.27 -10.52
N SER A 190 7.56 -11.27 -10.30
CA SER A 190 7.10 -12.15 -11.38
C SER A 190 6.37 -11.38 -12.48
N GLY A 191 5.55 -10.39 -12.11
CA GLY A 191 4.88 -9.50 -13.05
C GLY A 191 5.84 -8.61 -13.82
N GLU A 192 6.76 -7.98 -13.13
CA GLU A 192 7.75 -7.06 -13.72
C GLU A 192 8.78 -7.82 -14.59
N PHE A 193 9.24 -9.00 -14.15
CA PHE A 193 10.14 -9.85 -14.92
C PHE A 193 9.53 -10.22 -16.28
N ARG A 194 8.23 -10.61 -16.31
CA ARG A 194 7.55 -10.90 -17.58
C ARG A 194 7.54 -9.68 -18.51
N ARG A 195 7.36 -8.46 -17.98
CA ARG A 195 7.40 -7.22 -18.79
C ARG A 195 8.78 -6.92 -19.32
N VAL A 196 9.81 -7.08 -18.50
CA VAL A 196 11.20 -6.90 -18.94
C VAL A 196 11.54 -7.92 -20.03
N ARG A 197 11.17 -9.18 -19.83
CA ARG A 197 11.41 -10.26 -20.80
C ARG A 197 10.63 -10.08 -22.11
N SER A 198 9.45 -9.45 -22.08
CA SER A 198 8.69 -9.13 -23.29
C SER A 198 9.23 -7.91 -24.07
N GLY A 199 10.37 -7.36 -23.68
CA GLY A 199 11.02 -6.25 -24.36
C GLY A 199 10.46 -4.86 -24.04
N ASP A 200 9.72 -4.69 -22.94
CA ASP A 200 9.28 -3.36 -22.50
C ASP A 200 10.49 -2.49 -22.12
N ARG A 201 11.00 -1.74 -23.11
CA ARG A 201 12.17 -0.85 -22.94
C ARG A 201 12.00 0.18 -21.83
N ARG A 202 10.75 0.59 -21.55
CA ARG A 202 10.47 1.52 -20.46
C ARG A 202 10.69 0.83 -19.12
N ARG A 203 10.24 -0.41 -18.95
CA ARG A 203 10.48 -1.20 -17.73
C ARG A 203 11.96 -1.49 -17.54
N VAL A 204 12.68 -1.86 -18.57
CA VAL A 204 14.15 -2.05 -18.51
C VAL A 204 14.83 -0.80 -17.95
N ARG A 205 14.53 0.40 -18.46
CA ARG A 205 15.11 1.65 -17.96
C ARG A 205 14.73 1.96 -16.51
N ILE A 206 13.49 1.67 -16.10
CA ILE A 206 13.06 1.86 -14.71
C ILE A 206 13.86 0.93 -13.78
N TRP A 207 13.98 -0.34 -14.14
CA TRP A 207 14.72 -1.32 -13.36
C TRP A 207 16.24 -1.05 -13.33
N ALA A 208 16.82 -0.58 -14.42
CA ALA A 208 18.23 -0.16 -14.44
C ALA A 208 18.50 1.00 -13.46
N ARG A 209 17.63 2.02 -13.43
CA ARG A 209 17.73 3.11 -12.44
C ARG A 209 17.53 2.64 -11.01
N HIS A 210 16.60 1.71 -10.80
CA HIS A 210 16.36 1.11 -9.49
C HIS A 210 17.56 0.29 -9.02
N ALA A 211 18.14 -0.53 -9.90
CA ALA A 211 19.36 -1.30 -9.62
C ALA A 211 20.54 -0.39 -9.25
N PHE A 212 20.71 0.75 -9.95
CA PHE A 212 21.70 1.76 -9.57
C PHE A 212 21.42 2.32 -8.17
N GLY A 213 20.16 2.66 -7.85
CA GLY A 213 19.79 3.10 -6.50
C GLY A 213 20.05 2.03 -5.43
N ILE A 214 19.74 0.76 -5.72
CA ILE A 214 20.07 -0.38 -4.84
C ILE A 214 21.58 -0.46 -4.62
N ALA A 215 22.39 -0.34 -5.67
CA ALA A 215 23.84 -0.36 -5.54
C ALA A 215 24.34 0.74 -4.58
N LEU A 216 23.81 1.97 -4.67
CA LEU A 216 24.16 3.04 -3.75
C LEU A 216 23.77 2.71 -2.29
N VAL A 217 22.55 2.19 -2.07
CA VAL A 217 22.09 1.80 -0.71
C VAL A 217 22.97 0.68 -0.15
N LEU A 218 23.29 -0.34 -0.94
CA LEU A 218 24.13 -1.46 -0.50
C LEU A 218 25.60 -1.06 -0.32
N THR A 219 26.14 -0.16 -1.15
CA THR A 219 27.48 0.42 -0.92
C THR A 219 27.53 1.12 0.43
N TRP A 220 26.49 1.88 0.79
CA TRP A 220 26.40 2.50 2.10
C TRP A 220 26.24 1.46 3.22
N THR A 221 25.18 0.65 3.16
CA THR A 221 24.82 -0.24 4.28
C THR A 221 25.79 -1.40 4.46
N VAL A 222 26.19 -2.07 3.38
CA VAL A 222 27.08 -3.24 3.42
C VAL A 222 28.54 -2.81 3.33
N GLY A 223 28.87 -1.91 2.39
CA GLY A 223 30.26 -1.51 2.14
C GLY A 223 30.80 -0.58 3.22
N VAL A 224 30.07 0.48 3.60
CA VAL A 224 30.54 1.50 4.55
C VAL A 224 30.16 1.13 5.99
N CYS A 225 28.89 0.81 6.24
CA CYS A 225 28.41 0.51 7.60
C CYS A 225 28.67 -0.94 8.02
N HIS A 226 29.12 -1.80 7.10
CA HIS A 226 29.42 -3.22 7.32
C HIS A 226 28.24 -4.02 7.89
N ILE A 227 27.02 -3.65 7.56
CA ILE A 227 25.82 -4.42 7.90
C ILE A 227 25.78 -5.64 6.97
N PRO A 228 25.78 -6.88 7.49
CA PRO A 228 25.65 -8.05 6.62
C PRO A 228 24.37 -7.96 5.78
N LEU A 229 24.45 -8.25 4.48
CA LEU A 229 23.31 -8.17 3.56
C LEU A 229 22.09 -8.95 4.08
N LEU A 230 22.31 -10.15 4.61
CA LEU A 230 21.23 -10.97 5.17
C LEU A 230 20.57 -10.29 6.37
N VAL A 231 21.33 -9.64 7.24
CA VAL A 231 20.81 -8.86 8.39
C VAL A 231 19.96 -7.70 7.89
N TYR A 232 20.48 -6.94 6.92
CA TYR A 232 19.73 -5.82 6.35
C TYR A 232 18.42 -6.28 5.72
N VAL A 233 18.44 -7.33 4.91
CA VAL A 233 17.24 -7.82 4.22
C VAL A 233 16.27 -8.52 5.16
N ALA A 234 16.75 -9.46 6.00
CA ALA A 234 15.86 -10.31 6.80
C ALA A 234 15.37 -9.64 8.08
N LEU A 235 16.21 -8.80 8.73
CA LEU A 235 15.89 -8.22 10.03
C LEU A 235 15.50 -6.73 9.98
N MET A 236 15.71 -6.05 8.85
CA MET A 236 15.37 -4.64 8.70
C MET A 236 14.35 -4.42 7.58
N VAL A 237 14.63 -4.85 6.36
CA VAL A 237 13.73 -4.66 5.21
C VAL A 237 12.47 -5.51 5.33
N TYR A 238 12.60 -6.80 5.60
CA TYR A 238 11.43 -7.70 5.67
C TYR A 238 10.43 -7.27 6.74
N PRO A 239 10.82 -6.98 8.00
CA PRO A 239 9.90 -6.48 9.00
C PRO A 239 9.30 -5.11 8.66
N SER A 240 10.01 -4.24 7.95
CA SER A 240 9.45 -2.95 7.51
C SER A 240 8.28 -3.12 6.55
N VAL A 241 8.37 -4.09 5.64
CA VAL A 241 7.26 -4.45 4.74
C VAL A 241 6.12 -5.08 5.54
N SER A 242 6.41 -5.91 6.56
CA SER A 242 5.41 -6.45 7.48
C SER A 242 4.65 -5.34 8.21
N ILE A 243 5.35 -4.33 8.73
CA ILE A 243 4.73 -3.15 9.38
C ILE A 243 3.82 -2.41 8.39
N SER A 244 4.25 -2.23 7.14
CA SER A 244 3.39 -1.63 6.10
C SER A 244 2.16 -2.49 5.81
N HIS A 245 2.29 -3.82 5.91
CA HIS A 245 1.16 -4.75 5.78
C HIS A 245 0.18 -4.71 6.95
N LEU A 246 0.62 -4.34 8.16
CA LEU A 246 -0.30 -4.10 9.28
C LEU A 246 -1.33 -3.02 8.92
N ARG A 247 -0.87 -1.92 8.30
CA ARG A 247 -1.73 -0.85 7.81
C ARG A 247 -2.66 -1.36 6.70
N SER A 248 -2.09 -1.88 5.60
CA SER A 248 -2.84 -2.27 4.42
C SER A 248 -3.79 -3.45 4.64
N PHE A 249 -3.59 -4.24 5.69
CA PHE A 249 -4.47 -5.35 6.04
C PHE A 249 -5.90 -4.90 6.34
N ALA A 250 -6.06 -3.78 7.05
CA ALA A 250 -7.35 -3.29 7.51
C ALA A 250 -7.99 -2.23 6.60
N GLU A 251 -7.24 -1.68 5.63
CA GLU A 251 -7.69 -0.52 4.83
C GLU A 251 -8.78 -0.83 3.83
N HIS A 252 -8.74 -2.00 3.21
CA HIS A 252 -9.69 -2.39 2.17
C HIS A 252 -10.30 -3.76 2.43
N ARG A 253 -11.62 -3.83 2.28
CA ARG A 253 -12.38 -5.07 2.29
C ARG A 253 -13.34 -5.07 1.12
N ALA A 254 -13.40 -6.17 0.38
CA ALA A 254 -14.34 -6.31 -0.72
C ALA A 254 -15.78 -6.22 -0.24
N ASP A 255 -16.57 -5.47 -0.99
CA ASP A 255 -18.00 -5.29 -0.76
C ASP A 255 -18.70 -5.03 -2.10
N VAL A 256 -19.98 -5.39 -2.20
CA VAL A 256 -20.80 -5.11 -3.39
C VAL A 256 -20.94 -3.59 -3.55
N ASP A 257 -21.19 -2.86 -2.45
CA ASP A 257 -21.21 -1.40 -2.46
C ASP A 257 -19.77 -0.84 -2.43
N PRO A 258 -19.29 -0.16 -3.48
CA PRO A 258 -17.96 0.43 -3.50
C PRO A 258 -17.69 1.40 -2.35
N ARG A 259 -18.73 2.02 -1.76
CA ARG A 259 -18.60 2.97 -0.65
C ARG A 259 -18.22 2.28 0.67
N LEU A 260 -18.41 0.96 0.77
CA LEU A 260 -18.09 0.15 1.94
C LEU A 260 -16.74 -0.56 1.83
N ARG A 261 -15.97 -0.34 0.74
CA ARG A 261 -14.70 -1.03 0.49
C ARG A 261 -13.51 -0.43 1.20
N THR A 262 -13.63 0.79 1.73
CA THR A 262 -12.55 1.47 2.45
C THR A 262 -12.91 1.57 3.93
N ARG A 263 -11.92 1.34 4.79
CA ARG A 263 -12.07 1.34 6.24
C ARG A 263 -11.04 2.27 6.89
N VAL A 264 -11.25 2.54 8.18
CA VAL A 264 -10.36 3.37 8.99
C VAL A 264 -9.96 2.62 10.25
N VAL A 265 -8.71 2.79 10.64
CA VAL A 265 -8.20 2.38 11.95
C VAL A 265 -7.87 3.65 12.73
N GLU A 266 -8.59 3.95 13.82
CA GLU A 266 -8.27 5.07 14.71
C GLU A 266 -7.07 4.70 15.57
N ALA A 267 -5.88 4.91 15.00
CA ALA A 267 -4.63 4.42 15.54
C ALA A 267 -4.08 5.31 16.66
N HIS A 268 -3.33 4.70 17.60
CA HIS A 268 -2.51 5.44 18.54
C HIS A 268 -1.55 6.41 17.83
N PRO A 269 -1.24 7.60 18.37
CA PRO A 269 -0.42 8.64 17.74
C PRO A 269 0.91 8.15 17.13
N VAL A 270 1.56 7.17 17.76
CA VAL A 270 2.81 6.58 17.23
C VAL A 270 2.58 5.91 15.89
N TRP A 271 1.55 5.08 15.76
CA TRP A 271 1.19 4.43 14.51
C TRP A 271 0.68 5.44 13.48
N ALA A 272 -0.10 6.43 13.92
CA ALA A 272 -0.56 7.51 13.06
C ALA A 272 0.62 8.30 12.46
N LEU A 273 1.69 8.54 13.23
CA LEU A 273 2.90 9.19 12.74
C LEU A 273 3.69 8.27 11.77
N ILE A 274 3.89 7.00 12.10
CA ILE A 274 4.60 6.04 11.22
C ILE A 274 3.86 5.87 9.89
N PHE A 275 2.53 5.86 9.93
CA PHE A 275 1.71 5.73 8.72
C PHE A 275 1.32 7.08 8.10
N LEU A 276 1.81 8.21 8.63
CA LEU A 276 1.47 9.57 8.19
C LEU A 276 -0.04 9.74 8.01
N ASN A 277 -0.80 9.37 9.05
CA ASN A 277 -2.26 9.39 9.09
C ASN A 277 -2.98 8.65 7.95
N ASN A 278 -2.27 7.84 7.14
CA ASN A 278 -2.92 7.07 6.08
C ASN A 278 -3.82 5.94 6.62
N ASN A 279 -3.72 5.59 7.89
CA ASN A 279 -4.70 4.78 8.61
C ASN A 279 -6.11 5.40 8.62
N LEU A 280 -6.25 6.74 8.39
CA LEU A 280 -7.49 7.44 8.15
C LEU A 280 -7.92 7.31 6.66
N HIS A 281 -7.96 6.09 6.17
CA HIS A 281 -7.93 5.77 4.75
C HIS A 281 -9.15 6.23 3.96
N ILE A 282 -10.34 6.32 4.60
CA ILE A 282 -11.54 6.93 3.99
C ILE A 282 -11.28 8.41 3.67
N ALA A 283 -10.68 9.16 4.60
CA ALA A 283 -10.38 10.58 4.37
C ALA A 283 -9.31 10.76 3.30
N HIS A 284 -8.31 9.85 3.27
CA HIS A 284 -7.28 9.82 2.24
C HIS A 284 -7.88 9.55 0.84
N HIS A 285 -8.71 8.52 0.67
CA HIS A 285 -9.36 8.23 -0.63
C HIS A 285 -10.31 9.32 -1.09
N ALA A 286 -11.00 9.98 -0.14
CA ALA A 286 -11.87 11.10 -0.46
C ALA A 286 -11.09 12.34 -0.92
N LYS A 287 -9.89 12.56 -0.38
CA LYS A 287 -9.06 13.73 -0.63
C LYS A 287 -7.57 13.36 -0.78
N PRO A 288 -7.18 12.59 -1.81
CA PRO A 288 -5.82 12.03 -1.93
C PRO A 288 -4.70 13.05 -2.13
N LYS A 289 -5.04 14.32 -2.39
CA LYS A 289 -4.09 15.44 -2.48
C LYS A 289 -4.04 16.27 -1.20
N LEU A 290 -4.69 15.84 -0.12
CA LEU A 290 -4.59 16.49 1.16
C LEU A 290 -3.34 15.97 1.87
N PRO A 291 -2.43 16.82 2.37
CA PRO A 291 -1.25 16.35 3.06
C PRO A 291 -1.60 15.65 4.37
N TRP A 292 -0.80 14.67 4.74
CA TRP A 292 -1.03 13.77 5.87
C TRP A 292 -1.41 14.45 7.18
N TYR A 293 -0.80 15.59 7.50
CA TYR A 293 -1.06 16.34 8.75
C TYR A 293 -2.42 17.04 8.77
N GLN A 294 -3.13 17.10 7.63
CA GLN A 294 -4.48 17.64 7.52
C GLN A 294 -5.57 16.56 7.48
N LEU A 295 -5.18 15.28 7.31
CA LEU A 295 -6.14 14.17 7.26
C LEU A 295 -6.98 14.04 8.54
N PRO A 296 -6.43 14.24 9.78
CA PRO A 296 -7.25 14.16 10.99
C PRO A 296 -8.41 15.16 11.00
N ARG A 297 -8.19 16.39 10.52
CA ARG A 297 -9.27 17.39 10.39
C ARG A 297 -10.32 16.98 9.38
N ALA A 298 -9.91 16.41 8.25
CA ALA A 298 -10.84 15.91 7.24
C ALA A 298 -11.62 14.70 7.76
N TRP A 299 -10.97 13.82 8.52
CA TRP A 299 -11.58 12.67 9.14
C TRP A 299 -12.67 13.07 10.13
N GLY A 300 -12.45 14.06 10.99
CA GLY A 300 -13.45 14.54 11.94
C GLY A 300 -14.80 14.89 11.31
N GLN A 301 -14.82 15.31 10.04
CA GLN A 301 -16.05 15.58 9.29
C GLN A 301 -16.73 14.33 8.71
N MET A 302 -16.00 13.21 8.58
CA MET A 302 -16.46 11.96 7.95
C MET A 302 -16.70 10.84 8.97
N ARG A 303 -16.26 11.03 10.22
CA ARG A 303 -16.20 9.98 11.25
C ARG A 303 -17.59 9.41 11.55
N HIS A 304 -18.57 10.26 11.82
CA HIS A 304 -19.90 9.80 12.26
C HIS A 304 -20.58 8.91 11.20
N PRO A 305 -20.76 9.32 9.94
CA PRO A 305 -21.36 8.45 8.93
C PRO A 305 -20.58 7.16 8.65
N ALA A 306 -19.25 7.19 8.80
CA ALA A 306 -18.41 6.01 8.62
C ALA A 306 -18.57 5.03 9.80
N PHE A 307 -18.67 5.56 11.03
CA PHE A 307 -18.89 4.76 12.23
C PHE A 307 -20.23 4.03 12.19
N GLU A 308 -21.31 4.72 11.85
CA GLU A 308 -22.64 4.11 11.71
C GLU A 308 -22.69 2.97 10.68
N ARG A 309 -21.81 3.02 9.66
CA ARG A 309 -21.69 1.96 8.65
C ARG A 309 -20.75 0.83 9.05
N GLY A 310 -20.17 0.85 10.26
CA GLY A 310 -19.23 -0.15 10.73
C GLY A 310 -17.92 -0.17 9.94
N LEU A 311 -17.46 1.01 9.45
CA LEU A 311 -16.23 1.15 8.65
C LEU A 311 -15.02 1.55 9.50
N VAL A 312 -15.16 1.62 10.82
CA VAL A 312 -14.16 2.15 11.74
C VAL A 312 -13.75 1.07 12.73
N PHE A 313 -12.45 0.89 12.89
CA PHE A 313 -11.84 0.20 14.02
C PHE A 313 -11.45 1.27 15.04
N ASP A 314 -12.33 1.56 15.99
CA ASP A 314 -12.14 2.60 17.00
C ASP A 314 -11.19 2.17 18.13
N GLY A 315 -11.06 0.87 18.40
CA GLY A 315 -10.03 0.29 19.26
C GLY A 315 -8.64 0.23 18.61
N GLY A 316 -8.45 0.83 17.44
CA GLY A 316 -7.18 0.93 16.76
C GLY A 316 -6.63 -0.41 16.26
N TYR A 317 -5.29 -0.50 16.14
CA TYR A 317 -4.65 -1.76 15.74
C TYR A 317 -4.74 -2.85 16.79
N GLY A 318 -4.99 -2.50 18.08
CA GLY A 318 -5.29 -3.47 19.14
C GLY A 318 -6.55 -4.28 18.82
N GLU A 319 -7.59 -3.61 18.39
CA GLU A 319 -8.84 -4.25 17.95
C GLU A 319 -8.63 -5.15 16.72
N VAL A 320 -7.86 -4.67 15.74
CA VAL A 320 -7.54 -5.46 14.53
C VAL A 320 -6.76 -6.73 14.91
N ILE A 321 -5.79 -6.63 15.81
CA ILE A 321 -5.02 -7.77 16.32
C ILE A 321 -5.95 -8.74 17.04
N GLN A 322 -6.74 -8.26 17.99
CA GLN A 322 -7.65 -9.09 18.79
C GLN A 322 -8.65 -9.86 17.91
N LYS A 323 -9.21 -9.20 16.91
CA LYS A 323 -10.23 -9.80 16.02
C LYS A 323 -9.64 -10.74 14.98
N PHE A 324 -8.46 -10.43 14.42
CA PHE A 324 -7.99 -11.04 13.17
C PHE A 324 -6.58 -11.63 13.22
N LEU A 325 -5.93 -11.72 14.38
CA LEU A 325 -4.58 -12.28 14.47
C LEU A 325 -4.49 -13.66 13.80
N PHE A 326 -5.42 -14.55 14.14
CA PHE A 326 -5.52 -15.91 13.60
C PHE A 326 -6.85 -16.18 12.88
N ARG A 327 -7.74 -15.20 12.80
CA ARG A 327 -9.00 -15.31 12.08
C ARG A 327 -8.92 -14.56 10.74
N PRO A 328 -9.45 -15.11 9.65
CA PRO A 328 -9.47 -14.41 8.38
C PRO A 328 -10.28 -13.12 8.46
N TYR A 329 -9.70 -12.02 7.98
CA TYR A 329 -10.39 -10.74 7.81
C TYR A 329 -11.21 -10.71 6.52
N ILE A 330 -10.72 -11.38 5.48
CA ILE A 330 -11.31 -11.41 4.15
C ILE A 330 -11.51 -12.86 3.68
N SER A 331 -12.50 -13.08 2.80
CA SER A 331 -12.56 -14.25 1.94
C SER A 331 -11.83 -13.95 0.64
N LEU A 332 -11.00 -14.89 0.16
CA LEU A 332 -10.25 -14.71 -1.09
C LEU A 332 -11.13 -14.93 -2.34
N ASP A 333 -12.21 -15.68 -2.20
CA ASP A 333 -13.16 -15.94 -3.28
C ASP A 333 -14.17 -14.78 -3.34
N TYR A 334 -13.77 -13.70 -4.03
CA TYR A 334 -14.65 -12.57 -4.28
C TYR A 334 -14.69 -12.24 -5.77
N ASP A 335 -15.86 -12.32 -6.35
CA ASP A 335 -16.06 -12.21 -7.80
C ASP A 335 -16.00 -10.78 -8.31
N GLY A 336 -16.06 -9.80 -7.42
CA GLY A 336 -15.94 -8.39 -7.80
C GLY A 336 -16.98 -7.95 -8.82
N ALA A 337 -18.19 -8.52 -8.76
CA ALA A 337 -19.29 -8.19 -9.66
C ALA A 337 -19.70 -6.72 -9.55
#